data_f4d0b5a24d6ae9c43d14849b97fafe22
#
_entry.id   f4d0b5a24d6ae9c43d14849b97fafe22
#
_cell.length_a   1.000
_cell.length_b   1.000
_cell.length_c   1.000
_cell.angle_alpha   90.00
_cell.angle_beta   90.00
_cell.angle_gamma   90.00
#
_symmetry.space_group_name_H-M   'P 1'
#
loop_
_entity.id
_entity.type
_entity.pdbx_description
1 polymer ?
#
loop_
_entity_poly.entity_id
_entity_poly.type
_entity_poly.pdbx_seq_one_letter_code
_entity_poly.pdbx_strand_id
1 'polypeptide(L)'
;MILLNVDGIRKHFGPEPVLDGVVAEVRPGDKIGLVGPNGCGKTTLLRILSGREEADGGNCRFHGSVHLGYLEQQPRFAAGQTLWNEARDALAALVSLEEEALAVAEEMAAGGDAAEHKRLAARYDHLQHELHRRDAYNLDHKIERVLEGLGFGPETFEQPVQSLSGGEQNRLMLARLLLAEPNLMLLDEPSNHLDIEATEWLENFLAESSAALIIVSHDRYFLDRVTNRTLELFHGTVDSYTGNFSAYRRQKADRLLLEQRTYEKQQVEIAKAKEFIRRNTY
;
A
#
# COMPACT_ATOMS: atom_id res chain seq x y z
N MET A 1 -17.58 -4.34 -3.40
CA MET A 1 -16.69 -3.95 -4.52
C MET A 1 -15.32 -4.55 -4.24
N ILE A 2 -14.62 -5.10 -5.22
CA ILE A 2 -13.24 -5.60 -5.11
C ILE A 2 -12.35 -4.58 -5.82
N LEU A 3 -11.31 -4.08 -5.14
CA LEU A 3 -10.34 -3.15 -5.73
C LEU A 3 -9.28 -3.90 -6.56
N LEU A 4 -8.79 -5.01 -6.00
CA LEU A 4 -7.78 -5.86 -6.65
C LEU A 4 -8.18 -7.32 -6.48
N ASN A 5 -8.18 -8.06 -7.57
CA ASN A 5 -8.28 -9.52 -7.59
C ASN A 5 -7.00 -10.12 -8.15
N VAL A 6 -6.37 -10.98 -7.37
CA VAL A 6 -5.16 -11.73 -7.72
C VAL A 6 -5.57 -13.18 -7.92
N ASP A 7 -5.33 -13.72 -9.10
CA ASP A 7 -5.77 -15.08 -9.48
C ASP A 7 -4.59 -15.89 -10.02
N GLY A 8 -4.11 -16.83 -9.21
CA GLY A 8 -3.16 -17.86 -9.61
C GLY A 8 -1.77 -17.33 -9.99
N ILE A 9 -1.28 -16.23 -9.40
CA ILE A 9 0.03 -15.64 -9.73
C ILE A 9 1.15 -16.63 -9.46
N ARG A 10 2.01 -16.81 -10.48
CA ARG A 10 3.22 -17.63 -10.45
C ARG A 10 4.44 -16.83 -10.85
N LYS A 11 5.58 -17.11 -10.19
CA LYS A 11 6.86 -16.49 -10.50
C LYS A 11 8.03 -17.41 -10.15
N HIS A 12 8.98 -17.51 -11.07
CA HIS A 12 10.21 -18.28 -10.91
C HIS A 12 11.43 -17.37 -11.14
N PHE A 13 12.47 -17.54 -10.33
CA PHE A 13 13.81 -16.97 -10.57
C PHE A 13 14.86 -18.09 -10.73
N GLY A 14 14.43 -19.32 -10.84
CA GLY A 14 15.26 -20.52 -10.94
C GLY A 14 14.37 -21.76 -11.05
N PRO A 15 14.87 -22.96 -10.71
CA PRO A 15 14.12 -24.21 -10.83
C PRO A 15 12.92 -24.27 -9.85
N GLU A 16 13.00 -23.59 -8.71
CA GLU A 16 11.92 -23.58 -7.72
C GLU A 16 11.07 -22.31 -7.86
N PRO A 17 9.73 -22.43 -7.74
CA PRO A 17 8.85 -21.27 -7.77
C PRO A 17 9.00 -20.42 -6.50
N VAL A 18 9.08 -19.11 -6.67
CA VAL A 18 8.98 -18.13 -5.58
C VAL A 18 7.52 -17.84 -5.25
N LEU A 19 6.66 -17.80 -6.27
CA LEU A 19 5.20 -17.73 -6.14
C LEU A 19 4.59 -18.87 -6.94
N ASP A 20 3.66 -19.62 -6.35
CA ASP A 20 3.03 -20.80 -6.97
C ASP A 20 1.51 -20.79 -6.77
N GLY A 21 0.83 -20.00 -7.57
CA GLY A 21 -0.63 -19.94 -7.57
C GLY A 21 -1.21 -19.03 -6.48
N VAL A 22 -0.60 -17.88 -6.24
CA VAL A 22 -1.09 -16.89 -5.26
C VAL A 22 -2.48 -16.41 -5.65
N VAL A 23 -3.42 -16.50 -4.70
CA VAL A 23 -4.79 -15.97 -4.81
C VAL A 23 -5.08 -15.03 -3.66
N ALA A 24 -5.55 -13.82 -3.97
CA ALA A 24 -5.92 -12.83 -2.97
C ALA A 24 -6.93 -11.82 -3.54
N GLU A 25 -7.74 -11.27 -2.65
CA GLU A 25 -8.64 -10.15 -2.96
C GLU A 25 -8.36 -8.98 -2.01
N VAL A 26 -8.47 -7.77 -2.53
CA VAL A 26 -8.40 -6.52 -1.74
C VAL A 26 -9.68 -5.73 -1.93
N ARG A 27 -10.29 -5.31 -0.83
CA ARG A 27 -11.53 -4.54 -0.79
C ARG A 27 -11.27 -3.15 -0.22
N PRO A 28 -12.16 -2.18 -0.45
CA PRO A 28 -12.07 -0.88 0.21
C PRO A 28 -11.98 -1.01 1.73
N GLY A 29 -11.04 -0.30 2.34
CA GLY A 29 -10.80 -0.34 3.78
C GLY A 29 -10.01 -1.57 4.30
N ASP A 30 -9.63 -2.51 3.43
CA ASP A 30 -8.71 -3.59 3.80
C ASP A 30 -7.33 -3.01 4.12
N LYS A 31 -6.83 -3.29 5.32
CA LYS A 31 -5.47 -2.96 5.76
C LYS A 31 -4.71 -4.26 6.00
N ILE A 32 -4.01 -4.69 4.96
CA ILE A 32 -3.44 -6.04 4.87
C ILE A 32 -1.98 -6.01 5.25
N GLY A 33 -1.60 -6.78 6.29
CA GLY A 33 -0.20 -7.11 6.56
C GLY A 33 0.22 -8.33 5.75
N LEU A 34 1.20 -8.20 4.84
CA LEU A 34 1.78 -9.31 4.10
C LEU A 34 3.00 -9.83 4.86
N VAL A 35 2.89 -11.00 5.45
CA VAL A 35 3.91 -11.61 6.29
C VAL A 35 4.46 -12.91 5.70
N GLY A 36 5.63 -13.34 6.15
CA GLY A 36 6.28 -14.58 5.72
C GLY A 36 7.79 -14.53 5.94
N PRO A 37 8.51 -15.66 5.78
CA PRO A 37 9.96 -15.72 5.91
C PRO A 37 10.69 -14.76 4.97
N ASN A 38 11.96 -14.45 5.29
CA ASN A 38 12.79 -13.68 4.36
C ASN A 38 13.03 -14.50 3.09
N GLY A 39 12.97 -13.82 1.94
CA GLY A 39 13.13 -14.47 0.63
C GLY A 39 11.92 -15.25 0.09
N CYS A 40 10.79 -15.31 0.83
CA CYS A 40 9.61 -16.05 0.36
C CYS A 40 8.84 -15.38 -0.80
N GLY A 41 9.25 -14.17 -1.25
CA GLY A 41 8.65 -13.50 -2.40
C GLY A 41 7.70 -12.33 -2.08
N LYS A 42 7.68 -11.78 -0.86
CA LYS A 42 6.81 -10.64 -0.49
C LYS A 42 7.03 -9.43 -1.40
N THR A 43 8.26 -8.96 -1.50
CA THR A 43 8.63 -7.85 -2.41
C THR A 43 8.36 -8.18 -3.88
N THR A 44 8.60 -9.43 -4.30
CA THR A 44 8.29 -9.88 -5.66
C THR A 44 6.78 -9.79 -5.94
N LEU A 45 5.95 -10.22 -4.99
CA LEU A 45 4.50 -10.08 -5.11
C LEU A 45 4.09 -8.61 -5.22
N LEU A 46 4.61 -7.71 -4.35
CA LEU A 46 4.32 -6.28 -4.44
C LEU A 46 4.77 -5.67 -5.79
N ARG A 47 5.93 -6.07 -6.33
CA ARG A 47 6.40 -5.63 -7.65
C ARG A 47 5.49 -6.11 -8.78
N ILE A 48 4.99 -7.34 -8.72
CA ILE A 48 4.03 -7.85 -9.70
C ILE A 48 2.71 -7.08 -9.59
N LEU A 49 2.20 -6.86 -8.38
CA LEU A 49 0.97 -6.09 -8.15
C LEU A 49 1.11 -4.63 -8.60
N SER A 50 2.31 -4.05 -8.52
CA SER A 50 2.57 -2.68 -9.00
C SER A 50 2.87 -2.59 -10.50
N GLY A 51 2.91 -3.73 -11.22
CA GLY A 51 3.28 -3.78 -12.64
C GLY A 51 4.77 -3.53 -12.92
N ARG A 52 5.62 -3.59 -11.89
CA ARG A 52 7.07 -3.42 -12.00
C ARG A 52 7.80 -4.70 -12.36
N GLU A 53 7.12 -5.82 -12.22
CA GLU A 53 7.59 -7.14 -12.59
C GLU A 53 6.47 -7.95 -13.23
N GLU A 54 6.81 -8.72 -14.26
CA GLU A 54 5.84 -9.59 -14.93
C GLU A 54 5.72 -10.92 -14.18
N ALA A 55 4.50 -11.41 -14.03
CA ALA A 55 4.25 -12.76 -13.55
C ALA A 55 4.46 -13.77 -14.68
N ASP A 56 4.96 -14.97 -14.35
CA ASP A 56 5.10 -16.06 -15.32
C ASP A 56 3.74 -16.75 -15.61
N GLY A 57 2.76 -16.53 -14.76
CA GLY A 57 1.40 -17.02 -14.92
C GLY A 57 0.43 -16.40 -13.92
N GLY A 58 -0.87 -16.59 -14.19
CA GLY A 58 -1.93 -15.95 -13.42
C GLY A 58 -2.25 -14.54 -13.88
N ASN A 59 -3.18 -13.87 -13.19
CA ASN A 59 -3.66 -12.53 -13.55
C ASN A 59 -3.86 -11.65 -12.33
N CYS A 60 -3.56 -10.35 -12.48
CA CYS A 60 -3.97 -9.29 -11.57
C CYS A 60 -5.01 -8.40 -12.25
N ARG A 61 -6.18 -8.24 -11.63
CA ARG A 61 -7.25 -7.39 -12.15
C ARG A 61 -7.58 -6.29 -11.16
N PHE A 62 -7.38 -5.06 -11.58
CA PHE A 62 -7.77 -3.88 -10.82
C PHE A 62 -9.16 -3.41 -11.25
N HIS A 63 -9.94 -2.90 -10.29
CA HIS A 63 -11.15 -2.17 -10.62
C HIS A 63 -10.78 -0.85 -11.33
N GLY A 64 -11.60 -0.41 -12.29
CA GLY A 64 -11.29 0.79 -13.09
C GLY A 64 -11.14 2.10 -12.30
N SER A 65 -11.60 2.14 -11.05
CA SER A 65 -11.44 3.31 -10.16
C SER A 65 -10.20 3.25 -9.27
N VAL A 66 -9.31 2.26 -9.45
CA VAL A 66 -8.12 2.12 -8.61
C VAL A 66 -7.03 3.08 -9.08
N HIS A 67 -6.61 3.93 -8.11
CA HIS A 67 -5.37 4.69 -8.19
C HIS A 67 -4.37 4.01 -7.28
N LEU A 68 -3.43 3.28 -7.89
CA LEU A 68 -2.43 2.50 -7.19
C LEU A 68 -1.24 3.37 -6.82
N GLY A 69 -0.86 3.36 -5.55
CA GLY A 69 0.40 3.90 -5.07
C GLY A 69 1.35 2.77 -4.66
N TYR A 70 2.61 2.87 -5.04
CA TYR A 70 3.65 1.92 -4.66
C TYR A 70 4.89 2.64 -4.14
N LEU A 71 5.33 2.29 -2.94
CA LEU A 71 6.57 2.80 -2.36
C LEU A 71 7.75 2.03 -2.95
N GLU A 72 8.55 2.71 -3.77
CA GLU A 72 9.76 2.15 -4.38
C GLU A 72 10.92 2.13 -3.37
N GLN A 73 11.77 1.10 -3.46
CA GLN A 73 12.97 1.00 -2.61
C GLN A 73 14.12 1.91 -3.08
N GLN A 74 14.11 2.36 -4.33
CA GLN A 74 15.15 3.23 -4.89
C GLN A 74 14.52 4.49 -5.47
N PRO A 75 14.62 5.62 -4.75
CA PRO A 75 14.05 6.87 -5.20
C PRO A 75 14.79 7.41 -6.45
N ARG A 76 14.01 7.98 -7.37
CA ARG A 76 14.52 8.72 -8.52
C ARG A 76 13.88 10.09 -8.53
N PHE A 77 14.70 11.13 -8.40
CA PHE A 77 14.25 12.51 -8.39
C PHE A 77 14.82 13.28 -9.58
N ALA A 78 14.08 14.27 -10.06
CA ALA A 78 14.56 15.17 -11.08
C ALA A 78 15.69 16.06 -10.54
N ALA A 79 16.65 16.42 -11.39
CA ALA A 79 17.74 17.28 -10.99
C ALA A 79 17.23 18.71 -10.73
N GLY A 80 17.73 19.34 -9.65
CA GLY A 80 17.44 20.74 -9.32
C GLY A 80 16.13 20.98 -8.56
N GLN A 81 15.42 19.92 -8.18
CA GLN A 81 14.21 20.05 -7.34
C GLN A 81 14.56 20.21 -5.86
N THR A 82 13.77 21.03 -5.15
CA THR A 82 13.78 21.10 -3.68
C THR A 82 12.86 20.03 -3.09
N LEU A 83 13.03 19.76 -1.80
CA LEU A 83 12.16 18.86 -1.04
C LEU A 83 10.69 19.29 -1.14
N TRP A 84 10.43 20.59 -0.99
CA TRP A 84 9.10 21.16 -1.11
C TRP A 84 8.48 20.96 -2.49
N ASN A 85 9.23 21.26 -3.54
CA ASN A 85 8.73 21.13 -4.92
C ASN A 85 8.41 19.67 -5.27
N GLU A 86 9.25 18.72 -4.86
CA GLU A 86 8.99 17.29 -5.06
C GLU A 86 7.73 16.82 -4.31
N ALA A 87 7.48 17.33 -3.10
CA ALA A 87 6.25 17.04 -2.36
C ALA A 87 5.03 17.67 -3.04
N ARG A 88 5.15 18.91 -3.53
CA ARG A 88 4.09 19.62 -4.26
C ARG A 88 3.74 18.96 -5.59
N ASP A 89 4.73 18.43 -6.30
CA ASP A 89 4.50 17.70 -7.56
C ASP A 89 3.64 16.45 -7.37
N ALA A 90 3.61 15.86 -6.19
CA ALA A 90 2.69 14.77 -5.88
C ALA A 90 1.21 15.21 -5.89
N LEU A 91 0.96 16.50 -5.71
CA LEU A 91 -0.37 17.13 -5.74
C LEU A 91 -0.67 17.79 -7.09
N ALA A 92 0.13 17.55 -8.14
CA ALA A 92 0.03 18.23 -9.43
C ALA A 92 -1.40 18.25 -10.01
N ALA A 93 -2.17 17.18 -9.82
CA ALA A 93 -3.57 17.11 -10.26
C ALA A 93 -4.49 18.08 -9.49
N LEU A 94 -4.20 18.35 -8.21
CA LEU A 94 -4.94 19.32 -7.41
C LEU A 94 -4.51 20.75 -7.71
N VAL A 95 -3.19 20.96 -7.87
CA VAL A 95 -2.62 22.25 -8.29
C VAL A 95 -3.19 22.67 -9.65
N SER A 96 -3.23 21.76 -10.62
CA SER A 96 -3.82 22.03 -11.95
C SER A 96 -5.30 22.38 -11.87
N LEU A 97 -6.04 21.75 -10.95
CA LEU A 97 -7.46 22.04 -10.72
C LEU A 97 -7.66 23.45 -10.11
N GLU A 98 -6.77 23.84 -9.20
CA GLU A 98 -6.76 25.18 -8.59
C GLU A 98 -6.42 26.27 -9.63
N GLU A 99 -5.38 26.04 -10.44
CA GLU A 99 -4.98 26.93 -11.52
C GLU A 99 -6.11 27.09 -12.57
N GLU A 100 -6.81 25.99 -12.92
CA GLU A 100 -7.97 26.05 -13.82
C GLU A 100 -9.12 26.87 -13.21
N ALA A 101 -9.40 26.72 -11.91
CA ALA A 101 -10.43 27.49 -11.24
C ALA A 101 -10.09 29.00 -11.22
N LEU A 102 -8.82 29.35 -10.98
CA LEU A 102 -8.34 30.73 -11.03
C LEU A 102 -8.46 31.31 -12.45
N ALA A 103 -8.04 30.58 -13.49
CA ALA A 103 -8.16 31.02 -14.87
C ALA A 103 -9.62 31.28 -15.26
N VAL A 104 -10.56 30.40 -14.88
CA VAL A 104 -11.98 30.60 -15.13
C VAL A 104 -12.53 31.81 -14.38
N ALA A 105 -12.08 32.08 -13.16
CA ALA A 105 -12.46 33.27 -12.40
C ALA A 105 -11.97 34.57 -13.08
N GLU A 106 -10.74 34.57 -13.61
CA GLU A 106 -10.19 35.69 -14.38
C GLU A 106 -10.96 35.91 -15.67
N GLU A 107 -11.29 34.85 -16.41
CA GLU A 107 -12.16 34.97 -17.62
C GLU A 107 -13.53 35.56 -17.27
N MET A 108 -14.14 35.15 -16.16
CA MET A 108 -15.41 35.73 -15.70
C MET A 108 -15.28 37.21 -15.35
N ALA A 109 -14.16 37.64 -14.76
CA ALA A 109 -13.90 39.05 -14.42
C ALA A 109 -13.61 39.93 -15.62
N ALA A 110 -13.05 39.37 -16.69
CA ALA A 110 -12.76 40.08 -17.94
C ALA A 110 -14.04 40.50 -18.72
N GLY A 111 -15.20 39.93 -18.37
CA GLY A 111 -16.47 40.22 -18.97
C GLY A 111 -16.72 39.40 -20.25
N GLY A 112 -17.99 39.22 -20.59
CA GLY A 112 -18.44 38.47 -21.77
C GLY A 112 -19.93 38.63 -21.94
N ASP A 113 -20.52 37.97 -22.93
CA ASP A 113 -21.96 37.94 -23.04
C ASP A 113 -22.65 37.11 -21.95
N ALA A 114 -23.97 37.28 -21.77
CA ALA A 114 -24.70 36.60 -20.70
C ALA A 114 -24.68 35.07 -20.84
N ALA A 115 -24.55 34.54 -22.04
CA ALA A 115 -24.47 33.08 -22.26
C ALA A 115 -23.09 32.53 -21.87
N GLU A 116 -22.03 33.25 -22.22
CA GLU A 116 -20.66 32.92 -21.85
C GLU A 116 -20.43 33.00 -20.33
N HIS A 117 -20.93 34.06 -19.71
CA HIS A 117 -20.88 34.22 -18.26
C HIS A 117 -21.58 33.05 -17.53
N LYS A 118 -22.74 32.61 -18.00
CA LYS A 118 -23.47 31.47 -17.44
C LYS A 118 -22.67 30.15 -17.58
N ARG A 119 -22.00 29.96 -18.72
CA ARG A 119 -21.16 28.78 -18.98
C ARG A 119 -19.94 28.76 -18.05
N LEU A 120 -19.25 29.89 -17.93
CA LEU A 120 -18.07 30.02 -17.03
C LEU A 120 -18.46 29.85 -15.57
N ALA A 121 -19.60 30.42 -15.13
CA ALA A 121 -20.08 30.22 -13.76
C ALA A 121 -20.37 28.75 -13.45
N ALA A 122 -21.02 28.02 -14.35
CA ALA A 122 -21.25 26.57 -14.15
C ALA A 122 -19.94 25.76 -14.11
N ARG A 123 -18.92 26.15 -14.91
CA ARG A 123 -17.60 25.52 -14.89
C ARG A 123 -16.87 25.81 -13.56
N TYR A 124 -16.91 27.06 -13.10
CA TYR A 124 -16.32 27.48 -11.83
C TYR A 124 -16.96 26.75 -10.67
N ASP A 125 -18.26 26.65 -10.59
CA ASP A 125 -18.99 25.94 -9.56
C ASP A 125 -18.57 24.44 -9.53
N HIS A 126 -18.42 23.81 -10.69
CA HIS A 126 -17.97 22.44 -10.79
C HIS A 126 -16.53 22.27 -10.24
N LEU A 127 -15.61 23.16 -10.65
CA LEU A 127 -14.23 23.15 -10.17
C LEU A 127 -14.15 23.40 -8.65
N GLN A 128 -14.94 24.34 -8.12
CA GLN A 128 -15.03 24.60 -6.69
C GLN A 128 -15.54 23.40 -5.91
N HIS A 129 -16.55 22.69 -6.42
CA HIS A 129 -17.02 21.44 -5.83
C HIS A 129 -15.95 20.34 -5.80
N GLU A 130 -15.17 20.20 -6.88
CA GLU A 130 -14.06 19.23 -6.93
C GLU A 130 -12.94 19.60 -5.96
N LEU A 131 -12.54 20.87 -5.88
CA LEU A 131 -11.54 21.38 -4.95
C LEU A 131 -12.00 21.16 -3.49
N HIS A 132 -13.26 21.48 -3.20
CA HIS A 132 -13.83 21.27 -1.86
C HIS A 132 -13.86 19.79 -1.48
N ARG A 133 -14.31 18.92 -2.39
CA ARG A 133 -14.38 17.47 -2.16
C ARG A 133 -13.01 16.85 -1.88
N ARG A 134 -11.94 17.42 -2.46
CA ARG A 134 -10.56 16.91 -2.31
C ARG A 134 -9.75 17.66 -1.25
N ASP A 135 -10.40 18.55 -0.48
CA ASP A 135 -9.75 19.41 0.53
C ASP A 135 -8.52 20.17 -0.03
N ALA A 136 -8.68 20.71 -1.25
CA ALA A 136 -7.58 21.33 -2.00
C ALA A 136 -7.34 22.81 -1.67
N TYR A 137 -8.06 23.39 -0.71
CA TYR A 137 -7.90 24.81 -0.34
C TYR A 137 -6.66 25.10 0.53
N ASN A 138 -5.99 24.08 1.04
CA ASN A 138 -4.85 24.19 1.96
C ASN A 138 -3.72 23.23 1.56
N LEU A 139 -3.33 23.25 0.27
CA LEU A 139 -2.30 22.36 -0.25
C LEU A 139 -0.97 22.51 0.50
N ASP A 140 -0.56 23.75 0.79
CA ASP A 140 0.69 24.01 1.50
C ASP A 140 0.65 23.43 2.91
N HIS A 141 -0.43 23.62 3.66
CA HIS A 141 -0.57 23.03 4.99
C HIS A 141 -0.61 21.49 4.96
N LYS A 142 -1.18 20.92 3.91
CA LYS A 142 -1.20 19.46 3.71
C LYS A 142 0.21 18.92 3.47
N ILE A 143 1.01 19.64 2.65
CA ILE A 143 2.41 19.31 2.40
C ILE A 143 3.21 19.42 3.70
N GLU A 144 3.11 20.56 4.41
CA GLU A 144 3.77 20.77 5.70
C GLU A 144 3.47 19.64 6.69
N ARG A 145 2.19 19.33 6.92
CA ARG A 145 1.76 18.28 7.84
C ARG A 145 2.37 16.91 7.52
N VAL A 146 2.46 16.55 6.23
CA VAL A 146 3.02 15.25 5.83
C VAL A 146 4.54 15.26 5.96
N LEU A 147 5.21 16.34 5.57
CA LEU A 147 6.65 16.46 5.67
C LEU A 147 7.11 16.50 7.14
N GLU A 148 6.49 17.33 7.97
CA GLU A 148 6.78 17.41 9.41
C GLU A 148 6.51 16.07 10.10
N GLY A 149 5.39 15.42 9.77
CA GLY A 149 5.04 14.10 10.31
C GLY A 149 6.06 13.01 9.97
N LEU A 150 6.77 13.15 8.85
CA LEU A 150 7.86 12.26 8.46
C LEU A 150 9.25 12.76 8.92
N GLY A 151 9.30 13.77 9.81
CA GLY A 151 10.52 14.26 10.44
C GLY A 151 11.35 15.21 9.56
N PHE A 152 10.71 15.94 8.64
CA PHE A 152 11.35 17.06 7.92
C PHE A 152 10.94 18.37 8.59
N GLY A 153 11.92 19.10 9.14
CA GLY A 153 11.66 20.43 9.67
C GLY A 153 11.50 21.47 8.56
N PRO A 154 10.80 22.60 8.84
CA PRO A 154 10.58 23.68 7.86
C PRO A 154 11.87 24.23 7.25
N GLU A 155 12.98 24.19 7.99
CA GLU A 155 14.31 24.62 7.55
C GLU A 155 14.89 23.73 6.42
N THR A 156 14.34 22.52 6.23
CA THR A 156 14.80 21.59 5.19
C THR A 156 14.01 21.70 3.89
N PHE A 157 12.87 22.39 3.85
CA PHE A 157 11.96 22.40 2.71
C PHE A 157 12.60 22.93 1.42
N GLU A 158 13.48 23.93 1.53
CA GLU A 158 14.19 24.49 0.39
C GLU A 158 15.49 23.75 0.03
N GLN A 159 15.82 22.66 0.75
CA GLN A 159 17.01 21.88 0.43
C GLN A 159 16.87 21.14 -0.90
N PRO A 160 17.93 21.13 -1.72
CA PRO A 160 17.95 20.30 -2.93
C PRO A 160 17.84 18.82 -2.59
N VAL A 161 16.98 18.08 -3.28
CA VAL A 161 16.76 16.65 -3.03
C VAL A 161 18.04 15.83 -3.14
N GLN A 162 18.99 16.25 -3.98
CA GLN A 162 20.28 15.60 -4.15
C GLN A 162 21.18 15.71 -2.92
N SER A 163 20.94 16.67 -2.02
CA SER A 163 21.69 16.82 -0.76
C SER A 163 21.16 15.94 0.35
N LEU A 164 19.98 15.35 0.18
CA LEU A 164 19.37 14.45 1.16
C LEU A 164 20.11 13.12 1.23
N SER A 165 20.25 12.58 2.44
CA SER A 165 20.72 11.21 2.65
C SER A 165 19.76 10.19 2.02
N GLY A 166 20.19 8.96 1.79
CA GLY A 166 19.33 7.90 1.26
C GLY A 166 18.09 7.63 2.11
N GLY A 167 18.21 7.73 3.44
CA GLY A 167 17.07 7.61 4.36
C GLY A 167 16.05 8.74 4.21
N GLU A 168 16.53 9.98 4.08
CA GLU A 168 15.68 11.15 3.83
C GLU A 168 15.00 11.07 2.46
N GLN A 169 15.71 10.62 1.43
CA GLN A 169 15.12 10.40 0.11
C GLN A 169 13.99 9.34 0.16
N ASN A 170 14.17 8.27 0.92
CA ASN A 170 13.10 7.27 1.12
C ASN A 170 11.90 7.86 1.86
N ARG A 171 12.12 8.70 2.89
CA ARG A 171 11.05 9.42 3.59
C ARG A 171 10.30 10.39 2.66
N LEU A 172 11.02 11.10 1.77
CA LEU A 172 10.40 11.98 0.79
C LEU A 172 9.56 11.19 -0.23
N MET A 173 10.02 10.01 -0.67
CA MET A 173 9.19 9.13 -1.51
C MET A 173 7.92 8.69 -0.82
N LEU A 174 8.00 8.37 0.47
CA LEU A 174 6.82 8.07 1.28
C LEU A 174 5.89 9.28 1.38
N ALA A 175 6.44 10.49 1.64
CA ALA A 175 5.65 11.72 1.65
C ALA A 175 4.89 11.93 0.33
N ARG A 176 5.55 11.79 -0.80
CA ARG A 176 4.93 11.88 -2.14
C ARG A 176 3.80 10.87 -2.33
N LEU A 177 4.00 9.64 -1.89
CA LEU A 177 2.99 8.61 -1.97
C LEU A 177 1.75 8.96 -1.14
N LEU A 178 1.96 9.43 0.10
CA LEU A 178 0.86 9.81 1.00
C LEU A 178 0.09 11.04 0.49
N LEU A 179 0.81 12.01 -0.05
CA LEU A 179 0.23 13.23 -0.64
C LEU A 179 -0.60 12.94 -1.91
N ALA A 180 -0.18 11.97 -2.72
CA ALA A 180 -0.92 11.56 -3.92
C ALA A 180 -2.29 10.92 -3.62
N GLU A 181 -2.56 10.54 -2.36
CA GLU A 181 -3.83 9.97 -1.88
C GLU A 181 -4.38 8.82 -2.76
N PRO A 182 -3.57 7.80 -3.07
CA PRO A 182 -4.07 6.65 -3.80
C PRO A 182 -5.11 5.90 -2.97
N ASN A 183 -6.08 5.25 -3.63
CA ASN A 183 -7.09 4.45 -2.94
C ASN A 183 -6.65 2.99 -2.68
N LEU A 184 -5.49 2.60 -3.21
CA LEU A 184 -4.79 1.35 -2.89
C LEU A 184 -3.29 1.63 -2.80
N MET A 185 -2.68 1.34 -1.65
CA MET A 185 -1.24 1.51 -1.41
C MET A 185 -0.54 0.17 -1.21
N LEU A 186 0.61 0.01 -1.85
CA LEU A 186 1.54 -1.09 -1.64
C LEU A 186 2.78 -0.52 -0.96
N LEU A 187 3.05 -0.94 0.27
CA LEU A 187 4.13 -0.42 1.10
C LEU A 187 5.10 -1.55 1.46
N ASP A 188 6.35 -1.44 1.01
CA ASP A 188 7.41 -2.38 1.35
C ASP A 188 8.36 -1.74 2.35
N GLU A 189 8.29 -2.18 3.62
CA GLU A 189 9.07 -1.69 4.77
C GLU A 189 8.98 -0.16 4.96
N PRO A 190 7.76 0.43 5.08
CA PRO A 190 7.58 1.89 5.11
C PRO A 190 8.14 2.55 6.38
N SER A 191 8.32 1.81 7.47
CA SER A 191 8.90 2.31 8.73
C SER A 191 10.42 2.33 8.73
N ASN A 192 11.09 1.78 7.71
CA ASN A 192 12.54 1.84 7.62
C ASN A 192 12.99 3.31 7.47
N HIS A 193 14.04 3.67 8.19
CA HIS A 193 14.61 5.03 8.24
C HIS A 193 13.72 6.09 8.92
N LEU A 194 12.64 5.69 9.58
CA LEU A 194 11.85 6.56 10.45
C LEU A 194 12.36 6.45 11.89
N ASP A 195 12.35 7.57 12.59
CA ASP A 195 12.44 7.58 14.06
C ASP A 195 11.11 7.18 14.71
N ILE A 196 11.07 7.17 16.01
CA ILE A 196 9.88 6.72 16.76
C ILE A 196 8.70 7.66 16.50
N GLU A 197 8.93 8.97 16.50
CA GLU A 197 7.88 9.99 16.33
C GLU A 197 7.27 9.91 14.92
N ALA A 198 8.10 9.84 13.88
CA ALA A 198 7.64 9.67 12.50
C ALA A 198 6.94 8.32 12.27
N THR A 199 7.38 7.25 12.96
CA THR A 199 6.73 5.95 12.89
C THR A 199 5.33 6.01 13.51
N GLU A 200 5.18 6.60 14.71
CA GLU A 200 3.87 6.77 15.36
C GLU A 200 2.94 7.66 14.55
N TRP A 201 3.46 8.71 13.94
CA TRP A 201 2.69 9.56 13.05
C TRP A 201 2.19 8.77 11.82
N LEU A 202 3.08 8.00 11.18
CA LEU A 202 2.72 7.16 10.01
C LEU A 202 1.68 6.11 10.37
N GLU A 203 1.81 5.45 11.53
CA GLU A 203 0.81 4.48 12.02
C GLU A 203 -0.58 5.12 12.12
N ASN A 204 -0.67 6.30 12.74
CA ASN A 204 -1.93 7.01 12.91
C ASN A 204 -2.49 7.44 11.53
N PHE A 205 -1.65 8.02 10.66
CA PHE A 205 -2.04 8.42 9.31
C PHE A 205 -2.62 7.26 8.50
N LEU A 206 -1.93 6.10 8.47
CA LEU A 206 -2.38 4.91 7.76
C LEU A 206 -3.61 4.27 8.40
N ALA A 207 -3.72 4.30 9.73
CA ALA A 207 -4.87 3.79 10.45
C ALA A 207 -6.15 4.59 10.16
N GLU A 208 -6.06 5.92 10.04
CA GLU A 208 -7.17 6.82 9.73
C GLU A 208 -7.52 6.87 8.24
N SER A 209 -6.57 6.56 7.36
CA SER A 209 -6.78 6.58 5.91
C SER A 209 -7.92 5.66 5.48
N SER A 210 -8.75 6.10 4.54
CA SER A 210 -9.78 5.27 3.89
C SER A 210 -9.23 4.34 2.80
N ALA A 211 -7.95 4.51 2.40
CA ALA A 211 -7.31 3.71 1.38
C ALA A 211 -7.16 2.25 1.82
N ALA A 212 -7.24 1.33 0.86
CA ALA A 212 -6.80 -0.03 1.09
C ALA A 212 -5.28 -0.11 1.07
N LEU A 213 -4.70 -0.97 1.91
CA LEU A 213 -3.25 -1.09 2.08
C LEU A 213 -2.81 -2.54 1.96
N ILE A 214 -1.67 -2.78 1.31
CA ILE A 214 -0.88 -4.02 1.48
C ILE A 214 0.50 -3.60 1.98
N ILE A 215 0.84 -4.01 3.20
CA ILE A 215 2.05 -3.58 3.89
C ILE A 215 2.92 -4.79 4.19
N VAL A 216 4.19 -4.73 3.78
CA VAL A 216 5.25 -5.61 4.27
C VAL A 216 5.99 -4.85 5.34
N SER A 217 6.12 -5.41 6.55
CA SER A 217 6.97 -4.86 7.60
C SER A 217 7.51 -5.97 8.52
N HIS A 218 8.70 -5.74 9.03
CA HIS A 218 9.29 -6.54 10.11
C HIS A 218 8.89 -6.04 11.49
N ASP A 219 8.33 -4.84 11.58
CA ASP A 219 7.82 -4.28 12.82
C ASP A 219 6.42 -4.82 13.13
N ARG A 220 6.37 -5.64 14.18
CA ARG A 220 5.13 -6.29 14.63
C ARG A 220 4.15 -5.31 15.26
N TYR A 221 4.66 -4.28 15.95
CA TYR A 221 3.83 -3.25 16.59
C TYR A 221 3.17 -2.39 15.54
N PHE A 222 3.93 -2.00 14.52
CA PHE A 222 3.42 -1.30 13.35
C PHE A 222 2.28 -2.07 12.68
N LEU A 223 2.49 -3.37 12.40
CA LEU A 223 1.45 -4.21 11.80
C LEU A 223 0.22 -4.36 12.72
N ASP A 224 0.42 -4.48 14.03
CA ASP A 224 -0.70 -4.61 14.98
C ASP A 224 -1.57 -3.35 15.04
N ARG A 225 -0.99 -2.16 14.87
CA ARG A 225 -1.73 -0.89 14.90
C ARG A 225 -2.44 -0.57 13.60
N VAL A 226 -1.81 -0.89 12.46
CA VAL A 226 -2.29 -0.46 11.15
C VAL A 226 -3.19 -1.49 10.48
N THR A 227 -2.96 -2.81 10.69
CA THR A 227 -3.62 -3.84 9.89
C THR A 227 -4.90 -4.40 10.52
N ASN A 228 -5.88 -4.75 9.69
CA ASN A 228 -7.12 -5.43 10.07
C ASN A 228 -7.25 -6.83 9.43
N ARG A 229 -6.30 -7.22 8.58
CA ARG A 229 -6.22 -8.51 7.92
C ARG A 229 -4.76 -8.88 7.68
N THR A 230 -4.42 -10.16 7.76
CA THR A 230 -3.06 -10.64 7.52
C THR A 230 -3.06 -11.68 6.40
N LEU A 231 -2.16 -11.53 5.44
CA LEU A 231 -1.86 -12.52 4.42
C LEU A 231 -0.49 -13.12 4.73
N GLU A 232 -0.43 -14.44 4.88
CA GLU A 232 0.83 -15.16 5.06
C GLU A 232 1.28 -15.76 3.73
N LEU A 233 2.43 -15.31 3.22
CA LEU A 233 3.08 -15.92 2.07
C LEU A 233 4.06 -16.99 2.57
N PHE A 234 3.76 -18.25 2.24
CA PHE A 234 4.56 -19.39 2.66
C PHE A 234 4.56 -20.46 1.56
N HIS A 235 5.75 -20.97 1.21
CA HIS A 235 5.93 -21.94 0.11
C HIS A 235 5.23 -21.55 -1.21
N GLY A 236 5.32 -20.26 -1.58
CA GLY A 236 4.77 -19.75 -2.82
C GLY A 236 3.26 -19.53 -2.82
N THR A 237 2.54 -19.89 -1.77
CA THR A 237 1.09 -19.72 -1.62
C THR A 237 0.74 -18.71 -0.54
N VAL A 238 -0.52 -18.22 -0.55
CA VAL A 238 -1.00 -17.23 0.40
C VAL A 238 -2.16 -17.79 1.21
N ASP A 239 -2.02 -17.75 2.54
CA ASP A 239 -3.11 -17.98 3.49
C ASP A 239 -3.62 -16.65 4.05
N SER A 240 -4.96 -16.49 4.19
CA SER A 240 -5.59 -15.29 4.72
C SER A 240 -6.11 -15.49 6.13
N TYR A 241 -5.78 -14.56 7.02
CA TYR A 241 -6.21 -14.53 8.42
C TYR A 241 -6.93 -13.22 8.72
N THR A 242 -8.01 -13.29 9.48
CA THR A 242 -8.75 -12.11 9.91
C THR A 242 -8.08 -11.48 11.13
N GLY A 243 -7.96 -10.14 11.12
CA GLY A 243 -7.37 -9.37 12.20
C GLY A 243 -5.90 -9.01 11.94
N ASN A 244 -5.32 -8.33 12.92
CA ASN A 244 -3.94 -7.83 12.92
C ASN A 244 -2.91 -8.96 13.12
N PHE A 245 -1.63 -8.58 13.19
CA PHE A 245 -0.54 -9.55 13.32
C PHE A 245 -0.65 -10.43 14.58
N SER A 246 -1.07 -9.89 15.71
CA SER A 246 -1.29 -10.65 16.95
C SER A 246 -2.43 -11.66 16.84
N ALA A 247 -3.51 -11.29 16.14
CA ALA A 247 -4.61 -12.20 15.86
C ALA A 247 -4.18 -13.33 14.91
N TYR A 248 -3.43 -13.02 13.86
CA TYR A 248 -2.81 -14.01 12.96
C TYR A 248 -1.96 -15.02 13.74
N ARG A 249 -1.06 -14.55 14.61
CA ARG A 249 -0.19 -15.45 15.39
C ARG A 249 -0.96 -16.46 16.23
N ARG A 250 -2.06 -16.02 16.87
CA ARG A 250 -2.93 -16.91 17.65
C ARG A 250 -3.61 -17.94 16.76
N GLN A 251 -4.25 -17.50 15.66
CA GLN A 251 -4.93 -18.39 14.72
C GLN A 251 -3.98 -19.42 14.11
N LYS A 252 -2.76 -19.00 13.75
CA LYS A 252 -1.73 -19.91 13.23
C LYS A 252 -1.28 -20.94 14.27
N ALA A 253 -1.07 -20.52 15.51
CA ALA A 253 -0.69 -21.46 16.60
C ALA A 253 -1.78 -22.49 16.83
N ASP A 254 -3.05 -22.10 16.86
CA ASP A 254 -4.19 -23.00 17.02
C ASP A 254 -4.31 -23.99 15.84
N ARG A 255 -4.11 -23.52 14.61
CA ARG A 255 -4.10 -24.34 13.39
C ARG A 255 -3.00 -25.41 13.44
N LEU A 256 -1.78 -25.02 13.77
CA LEU A 256 -0.63 -25.95 13.89
C LEU A 256 -0.87 -27.01 14.97
N LEU A 257 -1.44 -26.62 16.11
CA LEU A 257 -1.78 -27.54 17.18
C LEU A 257 -2.83 -28.56 16.74
N LEU A 258 -3.84 -28.12 15.99
CA LEU A 258 -4.88 -28.99 15.43
C LEU A 258 -4.30 -29.96 14.39
N GLU A 259 -3.45 -29.48 13.49
CA GLU A 259 -2.75 -30.29 12.49
C GLU A 259 -1.86 -31.37 13.16
N GLN A 260 -1.12 -30.99 14.21
CA GLN A 260 -0.30 -31.93 14.97
C GLN A 260 -1.15 -33.03 15.62
N ARG A 261 -2.25 -32.67 16.30
CA ARG A 261 -3.17 -33.63 16.92
C ARG A 261 -3.81 -34.57 15.88
N THR A 262 -4.12 -34.04 14.69
CA THR A 262 -4.69 -34.85 13.60
C THR A 262 -3.66 -35.82 13.06
N TYR A 263 -2.42 -35.38 12.87
CA TYR A 263 -1.31 -36.23 12.44
C TYR A 263 -1.04 -37.36 13.48
N GLU A 264 -0.99 -37.05 14.76
CA GLU A 264 -0.80 -38.03 15.82
C GLU A 264 -1.89 -39.10 15.81
N LYS A 265 -3.17 -38.70 15.65
CA LYS A 265 -4.29 -39.65 15.51
C LYS A 265 -4.13 -40.54 14.30
N GLN A 266 -3.78 -39.98 13.12
CA GLN A 266 -3.55 -40.75 11.92
C GLN A 266 -2.41 -41.76 12.10
N GLN A 267 -1.32 -41.39 12.76
CA GLN A 267 -0.19 -42.30 13.04
C GLN A 267 -0.61 -43.47 13.91
N VAL A 268 -1.46 -43.23 14.93
CA VAL A 268 -2.00 -44.28 15.78
C VAL A 268 -2.91 -45.25 14.99
N GLU A 269 -3.76 -44.73 14.11
CA GLU A 269 -4.62 -45.56 13.26
C GLU A 269 -3.80 -46.41 12.27
N ILE A 270 -2.77 -45.79 11.63
CA ILE A 270 -1.85 -46.49 10.72
C ILE A 270 -1.12 -47.62 11.48
N ALA A 271 -0.66 -47.34 12.70
CA ALA A 271 0.02 -48.37 13.51
C ALA A 271 -0.91 -49.54 13.84
N LYS A 272 -2.16 -49.27 14.26
CA LYS A 272 -3.18 -50.29 14.50
C LYS A 272 -3.49 -51.13 13.25
N ALA A 273 -3.66 -50.49 12.09
CA ALA A 273 -3.92 -51.15 10.83
C ALA A 273 -2.72 -52.08 10.42
N LYS A 274 -1.47 -51.60 10.57
CA LYS A 274 -0.29 -52.41 10.32
C LYS A 274 -0.19 -53.62 11.25
N GLU A 275 -0.53 -53.46 12.51
CA GLU A 275 -0.56 -54.54 13.49
C GLU A 275 -1.63 -55.59 13.17
N PHE A 276 -2.83 -55.12 12.78
CA PHE A 276 -3.93 -56.00 12.33
C PHE A 276 -3.55 -56.83 11.09
N ILE A 277 -2.94 -56.20 10.09
CA ILE A 277 -2.45 -56.91 8.88
C ILE A 277 -1.41 -57.96 9.31
N ARG A 278 -0.43 -57.58 10.14
CA ARG A 278 0.62 -58.53 10.63
C ARG A 278 0.05 -59.74 11.34
N ARG A 279 -1.02 -59.57 12.11
CA ARG A 279 -1.70 -60.68 12.84
C ARG A 279 -2.52 -61.60 11.94
N ASN A 280 -3.02 -61.08 10.79
CA ASN A 280 -3.93 -61.83 9.90
C ASN A 280 -3.24 -62.33 8.59
N THR A 281 -1.94 -62.14 8.46
CA THR A 281 -1.16 -62.59 7.28
C THR A 281 -0.39 -63.91 7.58
N TYR A 282 -1.02 -64.83 8.33
CA TYR A 282 -0.54 -66.21 8.49
C TYR A 282 -1.65 -67.18 8.13
#